data_57c96ede7dfc19eac9a8b1de8aa25548
#
_entry.id   57c96ede7dfc19eac9a8b1de8aa25548
#
_cell.length_a   1.000
_cell.length_b   1.000
_cell.length_c   1.000
_cell.angle_alpha   90.00
_cell.angle_beta   90.00
_cell.angle_gamma   90.00
#
_symmetry.space_group_name_H-M   'P 1'
#
loop_
_entity.id
_entity.type
_entity.pdbx_description
1 polymer ?
#
loop_
_entity_poly.entity_id
_entity_poly.type
_entity_poly.pdbx_seq_one_letter_code
_entity_poly.pdbx_strand_id
1 'polypeptide(L)'
;MGIVYQKALEFKQKYPMTVGWRLKKNSEVIERHLNPGEKVLYVFVAQKNDNPLDIISTAVVALTNERILIGRKRVVMGYFLDSITPDMFNDLTIKQGPIWGKVIIDTVKEEVILSNIDRNALAEIDDNITMTMIEEKKEYGRDLETKKKDK
;
A
#
# COMPACT_ATOMS: atom_id res chain seq x y z
N MET A 1 6.40 -4.24 19.32
CA MET A 1 6.00 -4.62 17.95
C MET A 1 5.20 -3.48 17.34
N GLY A 2 5.59 -2.99 16.18
CA GLY A 2 4.90 -1.88 15.54
C GLY A 2 3.55 -2.27 14.94
N ILE A 3 2.67 -1.30 14.81
CA ILE A 3 1.32 -1.49 14.28
C ILE A 3 1.32 -2.00 12.84
N VAL A 4 2.26 -1.56 12.00
CA VAL A 4 2.35 -2.00 10.60
C VAL A 4 2.71 -3.48 10.54
N TYR A 5 3.70 -3.91 11.30
CA TYR A 5 4.11 -5.31 11.34
C TYR A 5 2.98 -6.22 11.87
N GLN A 6 2.30 -5.77 12.92
CA GLN A 6 1.17 -6.52 13.48
C GLN A 6 0.08 -6.73 12.42
N LYS A 7 -0.30 -5.66 11.72
CA LYS A 7 -1.32 -5.75 10.67
C LYS A 7 -0.85 -6.55 9.46
N ALA A 8 0.44 -6.50 9.12
CA ALA A 8 1.01 -7.31 8.04
C ALA A 8 0.94 -8.81 8.37
N LEU A 9 1.22 -9.19 9.62
CA LEU A 9 1.09 -10.57 10.08
C LEU A 9 -0.37 -11.04 10.02
N GLU A 10 -1.30 -10.22 10.48
CA GLU A 10 -2.73 -10.52 10.43
C GLU A 10 -3.19 -10.75 9.00
N PHE A 11 -2.77 -9.91 8.07
CA PHE A 11 -3.05 -10.06 6.66
C PHE A 11 -2.53 -11.39 6.11
N LYS A 12 -1.27 -11.70 6.41
CA LYS A 12 -0.63 -12.93 5.92
C LYS A 12 -1.31 -14.18 6.49
N GLN A 13 -1.75 -14.13 7.74
CA GLN A 13 -2.48 -15.24 8.36
C GLN A 13 -3.86 -15.43 7.74
N LYS A 14 -4.54 -14.34 7.43
CA LYS A 14 -5.88 -14.36 6.81
C LYS A 14 -5.82 -14.80 5.34
N TYR A 15 -4.74 -14.42 4.65
CA TYR A 15 -4.56 -14.67 3.22
C TYR A 15 -3.22 -15.37 2.94
N PRO A 16 -3.12 -16.66 3.34
CA PRO A 16 -1.82 -17.36 3.35
C PRO A 16 -1.22 -17.63 1.98
N MET A 17 -2.00 -17.59 0.90
CA MET A 17 -1.47 -17.78 -0.45
C MET A 17 -0.66 -16.59 -0.95
N THR A 18 -0.76 -15.44 -0.29
CA THR A 18 0.05 -14.27 -0.61
C THR A 18 1.53 -14.61 -0.45
N VAL A 19 2.32 -14.35 -1.50
CA VAL A 19 3.76 -14.56 -1.46
C VAL A 19 4.42 -13.37 -0.77
N GLY A 20 5.15 -13.64 0.32
CA GLY A 20 5.81 -12.57 1.03
C GLY A 20 6.65 -13.07 2.20
N TRP A 21 7.77 -12.42 2.40
CA TRP A 21 8.68 -12.70 3.51
C TRP A 21 9.34 -11.41 3.99
N ARG A 22 10.15 -11.49 5.06
CA ARG A 22 10.82 -10.33 5.66
C ARG A 22 9.83 -9.23 6.08
N LEU A 23 8.65 -9.66 6.53
CA LEU A 23 7.56 -8.73 6.85
C LEU A 23 7.95 -7.74 7.94
N LYS A 24 8.70 -8.20 8.95
CA LYS A 24 9.14 -7.33 10.04
C LYS A 24 10.03 -6.19 9.54
N LYS A 25 11.05 -6.53 8.76
CA LYS A 25 12.00 -5.52 8.25
C LYS A 25 11.33 -4.55 7.29
N ASN A 26 10.46 -5.06 6.42
CA ASN A 26 9.73 -4.21 5.48
C ASN A 26 8.74 -3.30 6.20
N SER A 27 8.08 -3.80 7.23
CA SER A 27 7.16 -3.01 8.06
C SER A 27 7.87 -1.89 8.81
N GLU A 28 9.06 -2.16 9.32
CA GLU A 28 9.86 -1.17 10.04
C GLU A 28 10.21 0.05 9.17
N VAL A 29 10.39 -0.17 7.87
CA VAL A 29 10.62 0.95 6.93
C VAL A 29 9.46 1.93 6.99
N ILE A 30 8.25 1.44 6.97
CA ILE A 30 7.05 2.29 7.03
C ILE A 30 6.91 2.93 8.41
N GLU A 31 7.05 2.14 9.47
CA GLU A 31 6.89 2.62 10.84
C GLU A 31 7.81 3.79 11.18
N ARG A 32 9.04 3.75 10.66
CA ARG A 32 10.02 4.82 10.88
C ARG A 32 9.69 6.11 10.12
N HIS A 33 8.84 6.04 9.12
CA HIS A 33 8.52 7.19 8.25
C HIS A 33 7.10 7.71 8.44
N LEU A 34 6.35 7.18 9.39
CA LEU A 34 5.03 7.72 9.73
C LEU A 34 5.17 9.13 10.30
N ASN A 35 4.31 10.02 9.84
CA ASN A 35 4.26 11.39 10.37
C ASN A 35 3.62 11.41 11.76
N PRO A 36 3.92 12.42 12.58
CA PRO A 36 3.19 12.59 13.85
C PRO A 36 1.68 12.66 13.61
N GLY A 37 0.92 11.80 14.29
CA GLY A 37 -0.53 11.74 14.14
C GLY A 37 -1.04 10.96 12.94
N GLU A 38 -0.15 10.46 12.08
CA GLU A 38 -0.56 9.62 10.95
C GLU A 38 -1.06 8.26 11.45
N LYS A 39 -2.26 7.85 11.01
CA LYS A 39 -2.92 6.62 11.46
C LYS A 39 -2.90 5.57 10.37
N VAL A 40 -2.46 4.36 10.72
CA VAL A 40 -2.48 3.21 9.82
C VAL A 40 -3.88 2.61 9.83
N LEU A 41 -4.54 2.62 8.68
CA LEU A 41 -5.92 2.14 8.51
C LEU A 41 -5.98 0.70 8.02
N TYR A 42 -5.07 0.33 7.13
CA TYR A 42 -5.05 -1.00 6.52
C TYR A 42 -3.63 -1.34 6.07
N VAL A 43 -3.29 -2.63 6.12
CA VAL A 43 -1.97 -3.10 5.66
C VAL A 43 -2.18 -4.38 4.85
N PHE A 44 -1.50 -4.48 3.74
CA PHE A 44 -1.42 -5.73 3.00
C PHE A 44 0.01 -5.99 2.53
N VAL A 45 0.25 -7.19 2.02
CA VAL A 45 1.57 -7.66 1.59
C VAL A 45 1.48 -8.02 0.11
N ALA A 46 2.51 -7.68 -0.65
CA ALA A 46 2.56 -7.98 -2.07
C ALA A 46 4.02 -8.01 -2.53
N GLN A 47 4.24 -8.48 -3.76
CA GLN A 47 5.51 -8.28 -4.43
C GLN A 47 5.40 -7.07 -5.36
N LYS A 48 6.36 -6.17 -5.26
CA LYS A 48 6.38 -4.95 -6.07
C LYS A 48 7.04 -5.23 -7.42
N ASN A 49 6.52 -6.22 -8.13
CA ASN A 49 6.88 -6.52 -9.52
C ASN A 49 5.95 -7.62 -10.05
N ASP A 50 6.16 -8.02 -11.31
CA ASP A 50 5.34 -9.02 -11.99
C ASP A 50 6.03 -10.40 -12.08
N ASN A 51 7.13 -10.60 -11.37
CA ASN A 51 7.85 -11.87 -11.38
C ASN A 51 7.53 -12.69 -10.13
N PRO A 52 6.79 -13.81 -10.25
CA PRO A 52 6.39 -14.61 -9.10
C PRO A 52 7.55 -15.31 -8.39
N LEU A 53 8.70 -15.43 -9.05
CA LEU A 53 9.88 -16.07 -8.46
C LEU A 53 10.75 -15.08 -7.67
N ASP A 54 10.49 -13.79 -7.77
CA ASP A 54 11.28 -12.76 -7.11
C ASP A 54 10.69 -12.42 -5.73
N ILE A 55 10.92 -13.31 -4.77
CA ILE A 55 10.44 -13.11 -3.39
C ILE A 55 11.21 -11.99 -2.66
N ILE A 56 12.35 -11.57 -3.21
CA ILE A 56 13.14 -10.47 -2.65
C ILE A 56 12.41 -9.13 -2.81
N SER A 57 11.52 -9.03 -3.80
CA SER A 57 10.75 -7.82 -4.03
C SER A 57 9.50 -7.68 -3.15
N THR A 58 9.35 -8.53 -2.15
CA THR A 58 8.26 -8.41 -1.18
C THR A 58 8.25 -7.02 -0.56
N ALA A 59 7.09 -6.41 -0.55
CA ALA A 59 6.85 -5.11 0.06
C ALA A 59 5.67 -5.18 1.01
N VAL A 60 5.68 -4.33 2.01
CA VAL A 60 4.52 -4.10 2.85
C VAL A 60 3.87 -2.81 2.39
N VAL A 61 2.55 -2.84 2.22
CA VAL A 61 1.77 -1.69 1.78
C VAL A 61 0.87 -1.26 2.91
N ALA A 62 1.01 -0.02 3.36
CA ALA A 62 0.19 0.55 4.42
C ALA A 62 -0.65 1.69 3.87
N LEU A 63 -1.93 1.62 4.16
CA LEU A 63 -2.88 2.68 3.86
C LEU A 63 -3.08 3.48 5.14
N THR A 64 -2.82 4.76 5.06
CA THR A 64 -2.99 5.66 6.22
C THR A 64 -4.05 6.72 5.93
N ASN A 65 -4.35 7.54 6.93
CA ASN A 65 -5.25 8.67 6.75
C ASN A 65 -4.65 9.79 5.88
N GLU A 66 -3.39 9.66 5.44
CA GLU A 66 -2.71 10.68 4.63
C GLU A 66 -2.29 10.19 3.25
N ARG A 67 -1.96 8.88 3.11
CA ARG A 67 -1.30 8.37 1.89
C ARG A 67 -1.24 6.85 1.85
N ILE A 68 -0.76 6.32 0.73
CA ILE A 68 -0.37 4.91 0.61
C ILE A 68 1.16 4.87 0.73
N LEU A 69 1.67 4.03 1.62
CA LEU A 69 3.10 3.82 1.81
C LEU A 69 3.48 2.40 1.39
N ILE A 70 4.51 2.28 0.57
CA ILE A 70 5.03 0.99 0.13
C ILE A 70 6.48 0.90 0.60
N GLY A 71 6.74 0.01 1.54
CA GLY A 71 8.04 -0.12 2.18
C GLY A 71 8.70 -1.46 1.90
N ARG A 72 10.00 -1.41 1.63
CA ARG A 72 10.82 -2.60 1.41
C ARG A 72 12.24 -2.35 1.90
N LYS A 73 12.73 -3.23 2.76
CA LYS A 73 14.13 -3.21 3.21
C LYS A 73 15.00 -3.91 2.17
N ARG A 74 16.07 -3.26 1.74
CA ARG A 74 17.02 -3.89 0.83
C ARG A 74 17.77 -5.01 1.54
N VAL A 75 18.17 -6.02 0.78
CA VAL A 75 18.84 -7.20 1.34
C VAL A 75 20.21 -6.85 1.94
N VAL A 76 20.97 -5.99 1.27
CA VAL A 76 22.33 -5.64 1.70
C VAL A 76 22.34 -4.36 2.53
N MET A 77 21.86 -3.26 1.98
CA MET A 77 21.95 -1.95 2.62
C MET A 77 20.83 -1.04 2.12
N GLY A 78 20.23 -0.27 3.04
CA GLY A 78 19.23 0.71 2.68
C GLY A 78 17.81 0.17 2.58
N TYR A 79 16.92 0.96 2.00
CA TYR A 79 15.50 0.63 1.87
C TYR A 79 14.90 1.34 0.67
N PHE A 80 13.70 0.89 0.28
CA PHE A 80 12.84 1.60 -0.67
C PHE A 80 11.55 2.01 0.04
N LEU A 81 11.13 3.24 -0.17
CA LEU A 81 9.88 3.75 0.35
C LEU A 81 9.20 4.59 -0.73
N ASP A 82 8.02 4.16 -1.15
CA ASP A 82 7.17 4.94 -2.05
C ASP A 82 6.01 5.51 -1.25
N SER A 83 5.69 6.77 -1.52
CA SER A 83 4.59 7.47 -0.88
C SER A 83 3.66 7.98 -1.97
N ILE A 84 2.40 7.55 -1.93
CA ILE A 84 1.37 7.97 -2.89
C ILE A 84 0.33 8.76 -2.13
N THR A 85 0.36 10.07 -2.31
CA THR A 85 -0.62 10.99 -1.71
C THR A 85 -1.90 10.99 -2.55
N PRO A 86 -3.05 11.43 -1.99
CA PRO A 86 -4.31 11.41 -2.74
C PRO A 86 -4.29 12.18 -4.07
N ASP A 87 -3.52 13.26 -4.13
CA ASP A 87 -3.37 14.05 -5.37
C ASP A 87 -2.57 13.32 -6.45
N MET A 88 -1.75 12.35 -6.07
CA MET A 88 -0.98 11.53 -7.02
C MET A 88 -1.77 10.33 -7.54
N PHE A 89 -2.79 9.90 -6.82
CA PHE A 89 -3.58 8.71 -7.14
C PHE A 89 -4.57 9.01 -8.28
N ASN A 90 -4.49 8.23 -9.36
CA ASN A 90 -5.42 8.35 -10.49
C ASN A 90 -6.47 7.24 -10.49
N ASP A 91 -6.03 5.99 -10.46
CA ASP A 91 -6.94 4.86 -10.60
C ASP A 91 -6.37 3.58 -9.98
N LEU A 92 -7.24 2.63 -9.76
CA LEU A 92 -6.92 1.31 -9.22
C LEU A 92 -7.49 0.25 -10.15
N THR A 93 -6.63 -0.69 -10.58
CA THR A 93 -7.06 -1.83 -11.38
C THR A 93 -6.74 -3.13 -10.63
N ILE A 94 -7.72 -4.02 -10.59
CA ILE A 94 -7.58 -5.34 -9.96
C ILE A 94 -7.62 -6.39 -11.06
N LYS A 95 -6.61 -7.27 -11.08
CA LYS A 95 -6.56 -8.42 -11.99
C LYS A 95 -6.53 -9.70 -11.17
N GLN A 96 -7.49 -10.57 -11.40
CA GLN A 96 -7.63 -11.82 -10.65
C GLN A 96 -7.18 -13.01 -11.47
N GLY A 97 -6.26 -13.81 -10.93
CA GLY A 97 -5.84 -15.09 -11.48
C GLY A 97 -6.43 -16.26 -10.69
N PRO A 98 -6.02 -17.50 -11.02
CA PRO A 98 -6.55 -18.70 -10.36
C PRO A 98 -6.13 -18.84 -8.90
N ILE A 99 -4.94 -18.38 -8.53
CA ILE A 99 -4.41 -18.45 -7.16
C ILE A 99 -4.10 -17.07 -6.63
N TRP A 100 -3.43 -16.26 -7.43
CA TRP A 100 -2.97 -14.91 -7.08
C TRP A 100 -3.66 -13.86 -7.92
N GLY A 101 -3.57 -12.64 -7.44
CA GLY A 101 -4.03 -11.47 -8.17
C GLY A 101 -3.02 -10.35 -8.11
N LYS A 102 -3.32 -9.30 -8.86
CA LYS A 102 -2.51 -8.09 -8.94
C LYS A 102 -3.36 -6.88 -8.62
N VAL A 103 -2.73 -5.94 -7.95
CA VAL A 103 -3.27 -4.60 -7.73
C VAL A 103 -2.36 -3.63 -8.48
N ILE A 104 -2.93 -2.88 -9.39
CA ILE A 104 -2.19 -1.89 -10.18
C ILE A 104 -2.70 -0.51 -9.78
N ILE A 105 -1.80 0.28 -9.20
CA ILE A 105 -2.10 1.65 -8.78
C ILE A 105 -1.52 2.58 -9.82
N ASP A 106 -2.41 3.26 -10.55
CA ASP A 106 -2.00 4.28 -11.51
C ASP A 106 -1.83 5.61 -10.79
N THR A 107 -0.65 6.21 -10.93
CA THR A 107 -0.33 7.48 -10.33
C THR A 107 0.10 8.49 -11.40
N VAL A 108 0.22 9.74 -11.01
CA VAL A 108 0.69 10.81 -11.93
C VAL A 108 2.12 10.60 -12.41
N LYS A 109 2.90 9.73 -11.76
CA LYS A 109 4.30 9.46 -12.13
C LYS A 109 4.46 8.13 -12.85
N GLU A 110 3.80 7.07 -12.34
CA GLU A 110 4.03 5.71 -12.81
C GLU A 110 2.87 4.80 -12.44
N GLU A 111 2.84 3.63 -13.05
CA GLU A 111 2.01 2.53 -12.55
C GLU A 111 2.79 1.72 -11.54
N VAL A 112 2.19 1.45 -10.39
CA VAL A 112 2.76 0.58 -9.36
C VAL A 112 2.06 -0.77 -9.45
N ILE A 113 2.82 -1.83 -9.75
CA ILE A 113 2.29 -3.19 -9.88
C ILE A 113 2.62 -3.97 -8.61
N LEU A 114 1.57 -4.43 -7.93
CA LEU A 114 1.65 -5.23 -6.72
C LEU A 114 1.07 -6.60 -7.03
N SER A 115 1.91 -7.63 -6.99
CA SER A 115 1.57 -8.96 -7.50
C SER A 115 1.65 -10.05 -6.43
N ASN A 116 1.26 -11.26 -6.81
CA ASN A 116 1.31 -12.48 -5.99
C ASN A 116 0.56 -12.35 -4.66
N ILE A 117 -0.57 -11.65 -4.72
CA ILE A 117 -1.49 -11.46 -3.60
C ILE A 117 -2.52 -12.59 -3.67
N ASP A 118 -2.86 -13.17 -2.52
CA ASP A 118 -3.94 -14.16 -2.44
C ASP A 118 -5.20 -13.57 -3.10
N ARG A 119 -5.77 -14.30 -4.06
CA ARG A 119 -6.95 -13.82 -4.80
C ARG A 119 -8.12 -13.44 -3.89
N ASN A 120 -8.23 -14.10 -2.74
CA ASN A 120 -9.31 -13.85 -1.80
C ASN A 120 -9.20 -12.50 -1.07
N ALA A 121 -8.01 -11.88 -1.13
CA ALA A 121 -7.77 -10.57 -0.52
C ALA A 121 -8.14 -9.40 -1.44
N LEU A 122 -8.30 -9.63 -2.73
CA LEU A 122 -8.42 -8.55 -3.71
C LEU A 122 -9.63 -7.63 -3.46
N ALA A 123 -10.77 -8.19 -3.11
CA ALA A 123 -11.98 -7.39 -2.82
C ALA A 123 -11.77 -6.49 -1.61
N GLU A 124 -11.15 -7.00 -0.55
CA GLU A 124 -10.86 -6.23 0.66
C GLU A 124 -9.87 -5.09 0.38
N ILE A 125 -8.82 -5.37 -0.41
CA ILE A 125 -7.83 -4.36 -0.80
C ILE A 125 -8.49 -3.27 -1.63
N ASP A 126 -9.28 -3.65 -2.63
CA ASP A 126 -9.99 -2.72 -3.49
C ASP A 126 -10.89 -1.79 -2.67
N ASP A 127 -11.71 -2.36 -1.80
CA ASP A 127 -12.63 -1.59 -0.96
C ASP A 127 -11.89 -0.58 -0.07
N ASN A 128 -10.82 -1.02 0.59
CA ASN A 128 -10.07 -0.16 1.49
C ASN A 128 -9.37 0.99 0.74
N ILE A 129 -8.70 0.70 -0.36
CA ILE A 129 -7.97 1.73 -1.12
C ILE A 129 -8.96 2.69 -1.77
N THR A 130 -9.97 2.17 -2.44
CA THR A 130 -10.92 2.99 -3.18
C THR A 130 -11.67 3.94 -2.27
N MET A 131 -12.23 3.42 -1.17
CA MET A 131 -12.97 4.27 -0.24
C MET A 131 -12.08 5.34 0.38
N THR A 132 -10.92 4.96 0.87
CA THR A 132 -10.01 5.91 1.54
C THR A 132 -9.46 6.95 0.57
N MET A 133 -9.00 6.53 -0.59
CA MET A 133 -8.42 7.47 -1.56
C MET A 133 -9.47 8.43 -2.15
N ILE A 134 -10.69 7.97 -2.37
CA ILE A 134 -11.77 8.83 -2.84
C ILE A 134 -12.15 9.87 -1.78
N GLU A 135 -12.28 9.45 -0.52
CA GLU A 135 -12.61 10.37 0.58
C GLU A 135 -11.49 11.41 0.79
N GLU A 136 -10.24 10.97 0.83
CA GLU A 136 -9.10 11.86 1.00
C GLU A 136 -8.96 12.84 -0.17
N LYS A 137 -9.22 12.41 -1.40
CA LYS A 137 -9.24 13.32 -2.55
C LYS A 137 -10.31 14.39 -2.42
N LYS A 138 -11.49 14.02 -1.93
CA LYS A 138 -12.59 14.98 -1.71
C LYS A 138 -12.22 16.01 -0.66
N GLU A 139 -11.63 15.57 0.46
CA GLU A 139 -11.19 16.48 1.52
C GLU A 139 -10.09 17.41 1.04
N TYR A 140 -9.12 16.88 0.31
CA TYR A 140 -8.04 17.68 -0.28
C TYR A 140 -8.59 18.74 -1.23
N GLY A 141 -9.55 18.38 -2.07
CA GLY A 141 -10.22 19.31 -2.96
C GLY A 141 -10.99 20.40 -2.23
N ARG A 142 -11.69 20.06 -1.14
CA ARG A 142 -12.40 21.03 -0.30
C ARG A 142 -11.44 22.01 0.36
N ASP A 143 -10.32 21.52 0.89
CA ASP A 143 -9.31 22.37 1.50
C ASP A 143 -8.73 23.38 0.51
N LEU A 144 -8.49 22.96 -0.72
CA LEU A 144 -8.04 23.84 -1.79
C LEU A 144 -9.08 24.90 -2.16
N GLU A 145 -10.36 24.53 -2.22
CA GLU A 145 -11.44 25.47 -2.49
C GLU A 145 -11.60 26.49 -1.38
N THR A 146 -11.50 26.04 -0.13
CA THR A 146 -11.56 26.93 1.04
C THR A 146 -10.41 27.94 1.00
N LYS A 147 -9.20 27.51 0.69
CA LYS A 147 -8.04 28.39 0.57
C LYS A 147 -8.21 29.42 -0.55
N LYS A 148 -8.85 29.03 -1.65
CA LYS A 148 -9.14 29.96 -2.76
C LYS A 148 -10.18 31.01 -2.40
N LYS A 149 -11.18 30.66 -1.58
CA LYS A 149 -12.23 31.58 -1.12
C LYS A 149 -11.71 32.61 -0.13
N ASP A 150 -10.70 32.26 0.64
CA ASP A 150 -10.11 33.13 1.67
C ASP A 150 -9.08 34.12 1.11
N LYS A 151 -8.87 34.11 -0.19
CA LYS A 151 -8.08 35.12 -0.89
C LYS A 151 -9.01 36.21 -1.46
#